data_87196b4b5c4905cd1f552c47c1695efa
#
_entry.id   87196b4b5c4905cd1f552c47c1695efa
#
_cell.length_a   1.000
_cell.length_b   1.000
_cell.length_c   1.000
_cell.angle_alpha   90.00
_cell.angle_beta   90.00
_cell.angle_gamma   90.00
#
_symmetry.space_group_name_H-M   'P 1'
#
loop_
_entity.id
_entity.type
_entity.pdbx_description
1 polymer ?
#
loop_
_entity_poly.entity_id
_entity_poly.type
_entity_poly.pdbx_seq_one_letter_code
_entity_poly.pdbx_strand_id
1 'polypeptide(L)'
;MLRWLACLVAVLTLAACAELSPLPGETEVSLGPALERFVADGRISLRQGDRSDHLQFDWQHGPGRDVVLFSSPLGQGLAELGREAGGAWLKLPGKPEQRAADLPSLAQRVFGVALPLEILAEWLGGARPQL
;
A
#
# COMPACT_ATOMS: atom_id res chain seq x y z
N MET A 1 19.04 -57.12 16.29
CA MET A 1 17.66 -56.75 16.66
C MET A 1 17.55 -55.32 17.19
N LEU A 2 18.32 -54.91 18.17
CA LEU A 2 18.24 -53.58 18.74
C LEU A 2 18.45 -52.43 17.76
N ARG A 3 19.38 -52.59 16.81
CA ARG A 3 19.68 -51.59 15.75
C ARG A 3 18.54 -51.42 14.75
N TRP A 4 17.81 -52.48 14.46
CA TRP A 4 16.64 -52.44 13.56
C TRP A 4 15.42 -51.80 14.21
N LEU A 5 15.25 -52.02 15.51
CA LEU A 5 14.19 -51.33 16.31
C LEU A 5 14.45 -49.82 16.41
N ALA A 6 15.73 -49.42 16.57
CA ALA A 6 16.10 -48.03 16.61
C ALA A 6 15.83 -47.29 15.27
N CYS A 7 16.10 -47.93 14.14
CA CYS A 7 15.79 -47.39 12.81
C CYS A 7 14.26 -47.28 12.59
N LEU A 8 13.48 -48.25 13.05
CA LEU A 8 12.04 -48.27 12.89
C LEU A 8 11.39 -47.15 13.71
N VAL A 9 11.86 -46.91 14.93
CA VAL A 9 11.40 -45.80 15.80
C VAL A 9 11.78 -44.44 15.19
N ALA A 10 12.99 -44.31 14.62
CA ALA A 10 13.42 -43.08 13.97
C ALA A 10 12.57 -42.73 12.72
N VAL A 11 12.16 -43.72 11.95
CA VAL A 11 11.28 -43.52 10.78
C VAL A 11 9.85 -43.12 11.20
N LEU A 12 9.33 -43.72 12.27
CA LEU A 12 8.02 -43.35 12.77
C LEU A 12 7.98 -41.93 13.33
N THR A 13 9.05 -41.45 13.94
CA THR A 13 9.09 -40.06 14.48
C THR A 13 9.21 -39.01 13.37
N LEU A 14 9.79 -39.35 12.21
CA LEU A 14 9.83 -38.42 11.08
C LEU A 14 8.46 -38.28 10.36
N ALA A 15 7.61 -39.26 10.43
CA ALA A 15 6.27 -39.22 9.83
C ALA A 15 5.29 -38.36 10.59
N ALA A 16 5.53 -38.07 11.87
CA ALA A 16 4.63 -37.25 12.71
C ALA A 16 4.69 -35.73 12.42
N CYS A 17 5.66 -35.27 11.61
CA CYS A 17 5.76 -33.84 11.24
C CYS A 17 5.10 -33.51 9.90
N ALA A 18 4.39 -34.41 9.26
CA ALA A 18 3.79 -34.22 7.93
C ALA A 18 2.29 -33.93 7.96
N GLU A 19 1.71 -33.61 9.10
CA GLU A 19 0.37 -33.00 9.11
C GLU A 19 0.47 -31.52 8.83
N LEU A 20 0.71 -31.16 7.55
CA LEU A 20 0.19 -29.93 7.00
C LEU A 20 -1.32 -30.10 7.01
N SER A 21 -1.96 -29.77 8.14
CA SER A 21 -3.40 -29.53 8.12
C SER A 21 -3.65 -28.50 7.02
N PRO A 22 -4.51 -28.78 6.03
CA PRO A 22 -5.01 -27.75 5.17
C PRO A 22 -5.56 -26.68 6.10
N LEU A 23 -5.08 -25.45 5.95
CA LEU A 23 -5.68 -24.31 6.64
C LEU A 23 -7.19 -24.44 6.47
N PRO A 24 -7.98 -24.41 7.54
CA PRO A 24 -9.43 -24.57 7.45
C PRO A 24 -9.95 -23.52 6.47
N GLY A 25 -10.46 -24.03 5.35
CA GLY A 25 -11.08 -23.34 4.23
C GLY A 25 -10.58 -21.93 4.02
N GLU A 26 -10.05 -21.65 2.83
CA GLU A 26 -10.04 -20.27 2.34
C GLU A 26 -11.46 -19.75 2.56
N THR A 27 -11.66 -19.11 3.70
CA THR A 27 -12.85 -18.29 3.90
C THR A 27 -12.69 -17.27 2.80
N GLU A 28 -13.49 -17.35 1.73
CA GLU A 28 -13.61 -16.27 0.77
C GLU A 28 -13.79 -15.03 1.62
N VAL A 29 -12.72 -14.26 1.72
CA VAL A 29 -12.77 -12.96 2.39
C VAL A 29 -13.71 -12.17 1.52
N SER A 30 -15.00 -12.17 1.89
CA SER A 30 -15.98 -11.31 1.28
C SER A 30 -15.52 -9.89 1.56
N LEU A 31 -14.86 -9.29 0.58
CA LEU A 31 -14.53 -7.89 0.63
C LEU A 31 -15.86 -7.15 0.65
N GLY A 32 -16.15 -6.49 1.76
CA GLY A 32 -17.30 -5.61 1.87
C GLY A 32 -17.24 -4.45 0.87
N PRO A 33 -18.22 -3.57 0.84
CA PRO A 33 -18.17 -2.36 0.04
C PRO A 33 -16.92 -1.55 0.43
N ALA A 34 -16.30 -0.92 -0.56
CA ALA A 34 -15.14 -0.07 -0.33
C ALA A 34 -15.46 1.00 0.73
N LEU A 35 -14.50 1.28 1.59
CA LEU A 35 -14.65 2.34 2.57
C LEU A 35 -14.73 3.69 1.84
N GLU A 36 -15.80 4.42 2.06
CA GLU A 36 -15.97 5.76 1.52
C GLU A 36 -15.03 6.79 2.15
N ARG A 37 -14.55 6.50 3.35
CA ARG A 37 -13.64 7.35 4.12
C ARG A 37 -12.64 6.50 4.88
N PHE A 38 -11.39 6.89 4.81
CA PHE A 38 -10.33 6.31 5.65
C PHE A 38 -9.20 7.29 5.88
N VAL A 39 -8.39 7.00 6.88
CA VAL A 39 -7.08 7.59 7.09
C VAL A 39 -6.07 6.45 7.01
N ALA A 40 -5.04 6.62 6.19
CA ALA A 40 -3.96 5.67 6.06
C ALA A 40 -2.62 6.37 6.25
N ASP A 41 -1.76 5.81 7.04
CA ASP A 41 -0.38 6.26 7.21
C ASP A 41 0.58 5.11 6.92
N GLY A 42 1.78 5.45 6.51
CA GLY A 42 2.76 4.43 6.19
C GLY A 42 4.06 4.97 5.63
N ARG A 43 4.83 4.05 5.08
CA ARG A 43 6.11 4.35 4.44
C ARG A 43 6.11 3.85 3.01
N ILE A 44 6.68 4.67 2.13
CA ILE A 44 6.86 4.32 0.72
C ILE A 44 8.33 4.44 0.37
N SER A 45 8.80 3.52 -0.44
CA SER A 45 10.12 3.55 -1.03
C SER A 45 9.98 3.76 -2.52
N LEU A 46 10.54 4.86 -3.01
CA LEU A 46 10.57 5.18 -4.43
C LEU A 46 11.95 4.87 -4.97
N ARG A 47 12.01 4.04 -6.00
CA ARG A 47 13.25 3.72 -6.68
C ARG A 47 13.23 4.26 -8.10
N GLN A 48 14.21 5.08 -8.42
CA GLN A 48 14.40 5.64 -9.76
C GLN A 48 15.86 5.46 -10.19
N GLY A 49 16.11 4.44 -11.02
CA GLY A 49 17.48 4.03 -11.34
C GLY A 49 18.23 3.57 -10.09
N ASP A 50 19.39 4.18 -9.84
CA ASP A 50 20.24 3.89 -8.67
C ASP A 50 19.84 4.68 -7.41
N ARG A 51 18.88 5.59 -7.54
CA ARG A 51 18.39 6.41 -6.43
C ARG A 51 17.21 5.74 -5.75
N SER A 52 17.25 5.69 -4.42
CA SER A 52 16.16 5.22 -3.58
C SER A 52 15.83 6.28 -2.53
N ASP A 53 14.60 6.75 -2.54
CA ASP A 53 14.08 7.71 -1.57
C ASP A 53 13.05 6.99 -0.66
N HIS A 54 13.12 7.24 0.64
CA HIS A 54 12.18 6.73 1.63
C HIS A 54 11.36 7.89 2.18
N LEU A 55 10.05 7.77 2.08
CA LEU A 55 9.10 8.78 2.52
C LEU A 55 8.10 8.17 3.49
N GLN A 56 7.58 8.98 4.38
CA GLN A 56 6.36 8.70 5.13
C GLN A 56 5.20 9.39 4.43
N PHE A 57 4.01 8.82 4.52
CA PHE A 57 2.81 9.44 4.02
C PHE A 57 1.68 9.35 5.05
N ASP A 58 0.85 10.37 5.07
CA ASP A 58 -0.42 10.44 5.77
C ASP A 58 -1.49 10.76 4.73
N TRP A 59 -2.41 9.86 4.50
CA TRP A 59 -3.47 10.01 3.51
C TRP A 59 -4.84 10.06 4.16
N GLN A 60 -5.57 11.11 3.88
CA GLN A 60 -6.96 11.28 4.24
C GLN A 60 -7.80 11.15 2.96
N HIS A 61 -8.62 10.10 2.90
CA HIS A 61 -9.54 9.82 1.80
C HIS A 61 -10.98 10.10 2.22
N GLY A 62 -11.74 10.71 1.34
CA GLY A 62 -13.18 10.93 1.49
C GLY A 62 -13.87 11.16 0.15
N PRO A 63 -15.21 11.19 0.13
CA PRO A 63 -15.98 11.40 -1.08
C PRO A 63 -15.55 12.69 -1.79
N GLY A 64 -14.99 12.54 -3.00
CA GLY A 64 -14.55 13.67 -3.83
C GLY A 64 -13.34 14.45 -3.30
N ARG A 65 -12.70 14.00 -2.23
CA ARG A 65 -11.53 14.67 -1.67
C ARG A 65 -10.48 13.68 -1.18
N ASP A 66 -9.24 13.94 -1.58
CA ASP A 66 -8.05 13.27 -1.07
C ASP A 66 -7.02 14.29 -0.66
N VAL A 67 -6.32 14.04 0.44
CA VAL A 67 -5.17 14.82 0.88
C VAL A 67 -4.09 13.85 1.32
N VAL A 68 -2.92 13.95 0.71
CA VAL A 68 -1.74 13.14 1.05
C VAL A 68 -0.61 14.07 1.45
N LEU A 69 -0.13 13.93 2.67
CA LEU A 69 1.06 14.60 3.15
C LEU A 69 2.24 13.64 3.04
N PHE A 70 3.29 14.06 2.39
CA PHE A 70 4.57 13.36 2.34
C PHE A 70 5.57 14.02 3.27
N SER A 71 6.26 13.22 4.06
CA SER A 71 7.29 13.68 4.96
C SER A 71 8.56 12.83 4.88
N SER A 72 9.69 13.39 5.30
CA SER A 72 10.92 12.65 5.47
C SER A 72 10.82 11.69 6.67
N PRO A 73 11.70 10.68 6.79
CA PRO A 73 11.76 9.82 7.97
C PRO A 73 11.94 10.58 9.30
N LEU A 74 12.42 11.81 9.24
CA LEU A 74 12.58 12.71 10.40
C LEU A 74 11.36 13.60 10.67
N GLY A 75 10.26 13.40 9.90
CA GLY A 75 9.03 14.15 10.07
C GLY A 75 8.98 15.52 9.41
N GLN A 76 9.96 15.89 8.57
CA GLN A 76 9.87 17.12 7.80
C GLN A 76 8.86 16.98 6.67
N GLY A 77 7.89 17.87 6.58
CA GLY A 77 6.96 17.94 5.45
C GLY A 77 7.69 18.25 4.15
N LEU A 78 7.52 17.39 3.15
CA LEU A 78 8.18 17.49 1.84
C LEU A 78 7.20 17.92 0.75
N ALA A 79 5.96 17.46 0.82
CA ALA A 79 4.93 17.77 -0.15
C ALA A 79 3.55 17.51 0.44
N GLU A 80 2.57 18.30 0.05
CA GLU A 80 1.15 18.07 0.31
C GLU A 80 0.43 18.02 -1.04
N LEU A 81 -0.16 16.89 -1.35
CA LEU A 81 -0.87 16.63 -2.59
C LEU A 81 -2.34 16.45 -2.29
N GLY A 82 -3.22 17.08 -3.07
CA GLY A 82 -4.64 16.97 -2.84
C GLY A 82 -5.47 16.95 -4.11
N ARG A 83 -6.68 16.44 -3.95
CA ARG A 83 -7.74 16.42 -4.96
C ARG A 83 -9.04 16.87 -4.32
N GLU A 84 -9.81 17.68 -5.05
CA GLU A 84 -11.16 18.12 -4.70
C GLU A 84 -11.97 18.39 -5.96
N ALA A 85 -13.23 18.80 -5.83
CA ALA A 85 -14.14 19.03 -6.97
C ALA A 85 -13.60 20.03 -8.02
N GLY A 86 -12.68 20.91 -7.65
CA GLY A 86 -12.06 21.90 -8.56
C GLY A 86 -10.76 21.45 -9.21
N GLY A 87 -10.34 20.19 -9.06
CA GLY A 87 -9.10 19.65 -9.61
C GLY A 87 -8.12 19.18 -8.54
N ALA A 88 -6.86 19.08 -8.92
CA ALA A 88 -5.78 18.66 -8.04
C ALA A 88 -4.81 19.82 -7.75
N TRP A 89 -4.17 19.76 -6.60
CA TRP A 89 -3.17 20.74 -6.17
C TRP A 89 -1.98 20.07 -5.47
N LEU A 90 -0.82 20.72 -5.57
CA LEU A 90 0.43 20.32 -4.92
C LEU A 90 1.05 21.54 -4.24
N LYS A 91 1.35 21.41 -2.96
CA LYS A 91 2.12 22.37 -2.19
C LYS A 91 3.49 21.79 -1.87
N LEU A 92 4.52 22.53 -2.17
CA LEU A 92 5.90 22.26 -1.80
C LEU A 92 6.42 23.39 -0.91
N PRO A 93 7.25 23.10 0.10
CA PRO A 93 7.83 24.11 0.96
C PRO A 93 8.56 25.19 0.15
N GLY A 94 8.23 26.45 0.40
CA GLY A 94 8.85 27.59 -0.26
C GLY A 94 8.56 27.77 -1.75
N LYS A 95 7.60 27.03 -2.31
CA LYS A 95 7.16 27.17 -3.71
C LYS A 95 5.68 27.54 -3.80
N PRO A 96 5.28 28.23 -4.89
CA PRO A 96 3.86 28.45 -5.16
C PRO A 96 3.10 27.13 -5.33
N GLU A 97 1.82 27.15 -4.91
CA GLU A 97 0.93 26.01 -5.13
C GLU A 97 0.75 25.76 -6.63
N GLN A 98 0.89 24.51 -7.02
CA GLN A 98 0.66 24.05 -8.39
C GLN A 98 -0.71 23.42 -8.49
N ARG A 99 -1.45 23.70 -9.56
CA ARG A 99 -2.80 23.17 -9.81
C ARG A 99 -2.88 22.51 -11.18
N ALA A 100 -3.74 21.49 -11.28
CA ALA A 100 -4.08 20.80 -12.52
C ALA A 100 -5.56 20.38 -12.49
N ALA A 101 -6.09 19.99 -13.65
CA ALA A 101 -7.46 19.51 -13.77
C ALA A 101 -7.71 18.21 -12.98
N ASP A 102 -6.69 17.38 -12.88
CA ASP A 102 -6.72 16.10 -12.19
C ASP A 102 -5.36 15.74 -11.59
N LEU A 103 -5.38 14.74 -10.73
CA LEU A 103 -4.20 14.29 -10.00
C LEU A 103 -3.18 13.57 -10.87
N PRO A 104 -3.56 12.68 -11.81
CA PRO A 104 -2.62 12.07 -12.75
C PRO A 104 -1.84 13.11 -13.57
N SER A 105 -2.51 14.13 -14.07
CA SER A 105 -1.87 15.23 -14.83
C SER A 105 -0.89 16.02 -13.98
N LEU A 106 -1.24 16.26 -12.71
CA LEU A 106 -0.36 16.97 -11.77
C LEU A 106 0.87 16.12 -11.43
N ALA A 107 0.66 14.85 -11.12
CA ALA A 107 1.73 13.91 -10.80
C ALA A 107 2.68 13.69 -11.99
N GLN A 108 2.15 13.55 -13.19
CA GLN A 108 2.96 13.44 -14.41
C GLN A 108 3.83 14.67 -14.63
N ARG A 109 3.28 15.86 -14.38
CA ARG A 109 4.03 17.13 -14.55
C ARG A 109 5.17 17.29 -13.54
N VAL A 110 4.91 16.87 -12.29
CA VAL A 110 5.84 17.11 -11.16
C VAL A 110 6.84 15.97 -10.97
N PHE A 111 6.38 14.74 -11.07
CA PHE A 111 7.16 13.54 -10.78
C PHE A 111 7.55 12.75 -12.02
N GLY A 112 7.00 13.10 -13.20
CA GLY A 112 7.22 12.36 -14.44
C GLY A 112 6.50 11.01 -14.49
N VAL A 113 5.64 10.71 -13.52
CA VAL A 113 4.84 9.48 -13.44
C VAL A 113 3.41 9.81 -13.05
N ALA A 114 2.45 9.06 -13.60
CA ALA A 114 1.07 9.14 -13.16
C ALA A 114 0.90 8.35 -11.86
N LEU A 115 0.33 8.96 -10.83
CA LEU A 115 -0.02 8.28 -9.58
C LEU A 115 -1.49 7.89 -9.61
N PRO A 116 -1.83 6.58 -9.66
CA PRO A 116 -3.21 6.10 -9.72
C PRO A 116 -3.83 6.06 -8.31
N LEU A 117 -3.97 7.22 -7.65
CA LEU A 117 -4.49 7.29 -6.27
C LEU A 117 -5.91 6.75 -6.14
N GLU A 118 -6.72 6.84 -7.19
CA GLU A 118 -8.08 6.30 -7.20
C GLU A 118 -8.07 4.77 -7.05
N ILE A 119 -7.22 4.10 -7.83
CA ILE A 119 -7.04 2.65 -7.74
C ILE A 119 -6.46 2.25 -6.37
N LEU A 120 -5.49 3.01 -5.86
CA LEU A 120 -4.91 2.77 -4.54
C LEU A 120 -5.93 2.98 -3.43
N ALA A 121 -6.82 3.97 -3.56
CA ALA A 121 -7.90 4.21 -2.61
C ALA A 121 -8.89 3.03 -2.57
N GLU A 122 -9.25 2.48 -3.74
CA GLU A 122 -10.10 1.28 -3.83
C GLU A 122 -9.45 0.08 -3.15
N TRP A 123 -8.17 -0.17 -3.40
CA TRP A 123 -7.45 -1.29 -2.76
C TRP A 123 -7.36 -1.13 -1.25
N LEU A 124 -7.01 0.05 -0.75
CA LEU A 124 -6.93 0.31 0.68
C LEU A 124 -8.31 0.28 1.34
N GLY A 125 -9.35 0.69 0.62
CA GLY A 125 -10.73 0.63 1.06
C GLY A 125 -11.34 -0.78 1.08
N GLY A 126 -10.60 -1.80 0.61
CA GLY A 126 -11.04 -3.19 0.61
C GLY A 126 -11.83 -3.60 -0.65
N ALA A 127 -11.94 -2.74 -1.65
CA ALA A 127 -12.50 -3.11 -2.95
C ALA A 127 -11.44 -3.82 -3.80
N ARG A 128 -11.89 -4.77 -4.63
CA ARG A 128 -11.04 -5.35 -5.67
C ARG A 128 -11.26 -4.56 -6.95
N PRO A 129 -10.30 -3.73 -7.42
CA PRO A 129 -10.47 -3.03 -8.68
C PRO A 129 -10.57 -4.04 -9.81
N GLN A 130 -11.47 -3.79 -10.72
CA GLN A 130 -11.57 -4.52 -11.99
C GLN A 130 -10.43 -4.01 -12.88
N LEU A 131 -9.40 -4.83 -13.04
CA LEU A 131 -8.30 -4.57 -13.99
C LEU A 131 -8.73 -4.89 -15.41
#